data_e0673cde3eabfcb40f06c78d91e53f8b
#
_entry.id   e0673cde3eabfcb40f06c78d91e53f8b
#
_cell.length_a   1.000
_cell.length_b   1.000
_cell.length_c   1.000
_cell.angle_alpha   90.00
_cell.angle_beta   90.00
_cell.angle_gamma   90.00
#
_symmetry.space_group_name_H-M   'P 1'
#
loop_
_entity.id
_entity.type
_entity.pdbx_description
1 polymer ?
#
loop_
_entity_poly.entity_id
_entity_poly.type
_entity_poly.pdbx_seq_one_letter_code
_entity_poly.pdbx_strand_id
1 'polypeptide(L)'
;MKFKFIISHFLILCSAFGSSNFGAGLVFGQRGTGVHFSNDWKVNQKFYLGLELRFLDIKNENEQTAVDYFTGYPYTVGNRALAMFPIYAKFRWLPFEGKIENNFSPFFGLKIGPNFVLDGNENEQSFRSRWFENSESYISFGTQLVFGISFVQPSGAIISPSIGYEFLPLNQRLDGRDNYDGFTINLNFIRNKSR
;
A
#
# COMPACT_ATOMS: atom_id res chain seq x y z
N MET A 1 -16.73 9.60 22.32
CA MET A 1 -17.14 10.86 21.68
C MET A 1 -16.03 11.52 20.83
N LYS A 2 -14.75 11.42 21.19
CA LYS A 2 -13.63 12.06 20.46
C LYS A 2 -13.37 11.51 19.04
N PHE A 3 -13.64 10.23 18.78
CA PHE A 3 -13.37 9.58 17.48
C PHE A 3 -14.30 10.08 16.35
N LYS A 4 -15.60 10.34 16.67
CA LYS A 4 -16.55 10.89 15.68
C LYS A 4 -16.18 12.32 15.24
N PHE A 5 -15.55 13.09 16.13
CA PHE A 5 -15.12 14.46 15.85
C PHE A 5 -13.94 14.50 14.89
N ILE A 6 -12.98 13.58 15.04
CA ILE A 6 -11.81 13.44 14.16
C ILE A 6 -12.24 13.03 12.74
N ILE A 7 -13.14 12.06 12.61
CA ILE A 7 -13.66 11.61 11.31
C ILE A 7 -14.43 12.73 10.61
N SER A 8 -15.23 13.49 11.33
CA SER A 8 -15.99 14.62 10.78
C SER A 8 -15.06 15.72 10.23
N HIS A 9 -14.03 16.11 10.98
CA HIS A 9 -13.06 17.11 10.52
C HIS A 9 -12.21 16.61 9.33
N PHE A 10 -11.89 15.33 9.31
CA PHE A 10 -11.19 14.70 8.21
C PHE A 10 -12.03 14.72 6.91
N LEU A 11 -13.32 14.40 7.00
CA LEU A 11 -14.26 14.46 5.86
C LEU A 11 -14.45 15.90 5.34
N ILE A 12 -14.48 16.89 6.22
CA ILE A 12 -14.58 18.31 5.85
C ILE A 12 -13.28 18.77 5.15
N LEU A 13 -12.11 18.37 5.62
CA LEU A 13 -10.83 18.65 4.93
C LEU A 13 -10.82 18.02 3.53
N CYS A 14 -11.27 16.79 3.37
CA CYS A 14 -11.33 16.12 2.06
C CYS A 14 -12.25 16.83 1.06
N SER A 15 -13.31 17.49 1.53
CA SER A 15 -14.25 18.22 0.67
C SER A 15 -13.77 19.62 0.26
N ALA A 16 -12.81 20.20 0.98
CA ALA A 16 -12.27 21.54 0.71
C ALA A 16 -11.23 21.56 -0.42
N PHE A 17 -10.68 20.41 -0.79
CA PHE A 17 -9.74 20.31 -1.91
C PHE A 17 -10.52 20.03 -3.20
N GLY A 18 -10.25 20.85 -4.25
CA GLY A 18 -10.85 20.78 -5.59
C GLY A 18 -10.82 19.39 -6.22
N SER A 19 -10.77 19.26 -7.53
CA SER A 19 -10.86 17.98 -8.25
C SER A 19 -9.98 16.88 -7.63
N SER A 20 -10.60 15.83 -7.07
CA SER A 20 -9.91 14.67 -6.56
C SER A 20 -9.75 13.61 -7.65
N ASN A 21 -8.58 13.01 -7.74
CA ASN A 21 -8.29 11.89 -8.62
C ASN A 21 -8.29 10.59 -7.82
N PHE A 22 -9.22 9.72 -8.14
CA PHE A 22 -9.28 8.40 -7.52
C PHE A 22 -8.44 7.41 -8.31
N GLY A 23 -7.64 6.61 -7.59
CA GLY A 23 -6.79 5.57 -8.16
C GLY A 23 -6.90 4.26 -7.43
N ALA A 24 -6.62 3.19 -8.16
CA ALA A 24 -6.42 1.86 -7.62
C ALA A 24 -5.18 1.25 -8.27
N GLY A 25 -4.53 0.32 -7.58
CA GLY A 25 -3.32 -0.27 -8.15
C GLY A 25 -2.85 -1.51 -7.43
N LEU A 26 -1.76 -2.04 -7.96
CA LEU A 26 -1.07 -3.23 -7.47
C LEU A 26 0.26 -2.83 -6.84
N VAL A 27 0.64 -3.56 -5.82
CA VAL A 27 1.94 -3.44 -5.15
C VAL A 27 2.62 -4.79 -5.18
N PHE A 28 3.84 -4.80 -5.68
CA PHE A 28 4.73 -5.96 -5.66
C PHE A 28 5.95 -5.57 -4.84
N GLY A 29 6.05 -6.09 -3.64
CA GLY A 29 7.14 -5.81 -2.72
C GLY A 29 8.04 -7.01 -2.52
N GLN A 30 9.25 -6.75 -2.08
CA GLN A 30 10.20 -7.80 -1.66
C GLN A 30 9.61 -8.64 -0.52
N ARG A 31 8.76 -8.06 0.31
CA ARG A 31 8.19 -8.69 1.50
C ARG A 31 6.76 -9.18 1.32
N GLY A 32 6.09 -8.79 0.26
CA GLY A 32 4.70 -9.18 -0.01
C GLY A 32 4.12 -8.52 -1.23
N THR A 33 2.90 -8.90 -1.54
CA THR A 33 2.15 -8.34 -2.67
C THR A 33 0.80 -7.82 -2.18
N GLY A 34 0.20 -6.92 -2.94
CA GLY A 34 -1.08 -6.39 -2.51
C GLY A 34 -1.74 -5.45 -3.48
N VAL A 35 -2.81 -4.85 -2.99
CA VAL A 35 -3.59 -3.85 -3.71
C VAL A 35 -3.64 -2.56 -2.91
N HIS A 36 -3.86 -1.44 -3.59
CA HIS A 36 -4.07 -0.18 -2.93
C HIS A 36 -5.13 0.66 -3.62
N PHE A 37 -5.74 1.53 -2.84
CA PHE A 37 -6.66 2.56 -3.27
C PHE A 37 -6.11 3.91 -2.86
N SER A 38 -6.18 4.88 -3.74
CA SER A 38 -5.66 6.22 -3.45
C SER A 38 -6.62 7.31 -3.91
N ASN A 39 -6.55 8.43 -3.21
CA ASN A 39 -7.22 9.66 -3.61
C ASN A 39 -6.22 10.79 -3.56
N ASP A 40 -5.99 11.45 -4.70
CA ASP A 40 -5.00 12.52 -4.87
C ASP A 40 -5.69 13.84 -5.15
N TRP A 41 -5.29 14.88 -4.45
CA TRP A 41 -5.73 16.26 -4.62
C TRP A 41 -4.61 17.10 -5.20
N LYS A 42 -4.89 17.80 -6.27
CA LYS A 42 -3.94 18.73 -6.88
C LYS A 42 -3.86 20.01 -6.05
N VAL A 43 -2.70 20.27 -5.44
CA VAL A 43 -2.44 21.52 -4.70
C VAL A 43 -2.04 22.63 -5.65
N ASN A 44 -1.14 22.31 -6.58
CA ASN A 44 -0.75 23.18 -7.69
C ASN A 44 -0.29 22.32 -8.89
N GLN A 45 0.26 22.97 -9.93
CA GLN A 45 0.69 22.24 -11.13
C GLN A 45 1.69 21.13 -10.87
N LYS A 46 2.56 21.27 -9.85
CA LYS A 46 3.66 20.36 -9.59
C LYS A 46 3.47 19.49 -8.34
N PHE A 47 2.52 19.85 -7.47
CA PHE A 47 2.36 19.19 -6.18
C PHE A 47 0.98 18.59 -6.00
N TYR A 48 0.96 17.35 -5.53
CA TYR A 48 -0.23 16.62 -5.15
C TYR A 48 -0.10 16.12 -3.73
N LEU A 49 -1.17 16.23 -2.97
CA LEU A 49 -1.37 15.57 -1.70
C LEU A 49 -2.38 14.45 -1.88
N GLY A 50 -2.33 13.43 -1.07
CA GLY A 50 -3.29 12.34 -1.17
C GLY A 50 -3.31 11.45 0.05
N LEU A 51 -4.23 10.50 -0.02
CA LEU A 51 -4.34 9.39 0.91
C LEU A 51 -4.27 8.09 0.13
N GLU A 52 -3.64 7.09 0.73
CA GLU A 52 -3.57 5.76 0.18
C GLU A 52 -3.89 4.75 1.27
N LEU A 53 -4.85 3.88 0.99
CA LEU A 53 -5.15 2.70 1.78
C LEU A 53 -4.60 1.49 1.04
N ARG A 54 -3.85 0.66 1.73
CA ARG A 54 -3.18 -0.50 1.14
C ARG A 54 -3.56 -1.77 1.88
N PHE A 55 -3.62 -2.86 1.18
CA PHE A 55 -3.66 -4.21 1.71
C PHE A 55 -2.45 -4.97 1.19
N LEU A 56 -1.63 -5.51 2.06
CA LEU A 56 -0.46 -6.32 1.73
C LEU A 56 -0.60 -7.71 2.36
N ASP A 57 -0.45 -8.71 1.53
CA ASP A 57 -0.27 -10.09 1.93
C ASP A 57 1.24 -10.36 2.03
N ILE A 58 1.71 -10.65 3.24
CA ILE A 58 3.14 -10.80 3.53
C ILE A 58 3.52 -12.26 3.40
N LYS A 59 4.52 -12.51 2.57
CA LYS A 59 5.10 -13.85 2.37
C LYS A 59 6.22 -14.11 3.37
N ASN A 60 6.24 -15.33 3.88
CA ASN A 60 7.39 -15.82 4.63
C ASN A 60 8.53 -16.16 3.67
N GLU A 61 9.77 -15.77 3.99
CA GLU A 61 10.96 -16.15 3.22
C GLU A 61 11.27 -17.64 3.30
N ASN A 62 10.80 -18.30 4.36
CA ASN A 62 11.03 -19.73 4.60
C ASN A 62 9.87 -20.61 4.10
N GLU A 63 8.91 -20.01 3.38
CA GLU A 63 7.82 -20.78 2.79
C GLU A 63 8.37 -21.70 1.70
N GLN A 64 8.27 -23.01 1.93
CA GLN A 64 8.73 -24.04 1.02
C GLN A 64 7.61 -25.03 0.73
N THR A 65 7.51 -25.42 -0.53
CA THR A 65 6.63 -26.53 -0.90
C THR A 65 7.38 -27.84 -0.63
N ALA A 66 6.90 -28.63 0.31
CA ALA A 66 7.33 -29.98 0.57
C ALA A 66 6.34 -30.97 -0.04
N VAL A 67 6.79 -32.18 -0.32
CA VAL A 67 5.94 -33.28 -0.78
C VAL A 67 5.87 -34.31 0.32
N ASP A 68 4.65 -34.67 0.70
CA ASP A 68 4.41 -35.73 1.67
C ASP A 68 4.89 -37.06 1.09
N TYR A 69 5.82 -37.71 1.79
CA TYR A 69 6.43 -38.94 1.32
C TYR A 69 5.45 -40.10 1.17
N PHE A 70 4.38 -40.11 1.95
CA PHE A 70 3.40 -41.22 1.95
C PHE A 70 2.27 -41.00 0.95
N THR A 71 1.82 -39.77 0.79
CA THR A 71 0.66 -39.45 -0.07
C THR A 71 1.06 -38.88 -1.42
N GLY A 72 2.29 -38.37 -1.57
CA GLY A 72 2.74 -37.69 -2.77
C GLY A 72 2.12 -36.30 -3.00
N TYR A 73 1.29 -35.79 -2.05
CA TYR A 73 0.67 -34.49 -2.18
C TYR A 73 1.61 -33.37 -1.73
N PRO A 74 1.67 -32.25 -2.47
CA PRO A 74 2.42 -31.09 -2.05
C PRO A 74 1.71 -30.41 -0.86
N TYR A 75 2.50 -29.99 0.13
CA TYR A 75 2.04 -29.17 1.24
C TYR A 75 3.04 -28.05 1.48
N THR A 76 2.56 -26.94 2.03
CA THR A 76 3.40 -25.77 2.30
C THR A 76 3.90 -25.81 3.75
N VAL A 77 5.21 -25.72 3.92
CA VAL A 77 5.88 -25.60 5.23
C VAL A 77 6.28 -24.16 5.42
N GLY A 78 6.08 -23.64 6.64
CA GLY A 78 6.41 -22.25 6.97
C GLY A 78 5.45 -21.24 6.40
N ASN A 79 4.24 -21.68 6.02
CA ASN A 79 3.16 -20.80 5.60
C ASN A 79 2.84 -19.83 6.74
N ARG A 80 2.68 -18.54 6.41
CA ARG A 80 2.37 -17.52 7.39
C ARG A 80 1.09 -16.77 7.03
N ALA A 81 0.32 -16.46 8.06
CA ALA A 81 -0.89 -15.67 7.95
C ALA A 81 -0.62 -14.25 8.47
N LEU A 82 0.13 -13.45 7.72
CA LEU A 82 0.46 -12.07 8.08
C LEU A 82 -0.10 -11.11 7.02
N ALA A 83 -0.98 -10.21 7.44
CA ALA A 83 -1.52 -9.16 6.60
C ALA A 83 -1.18 -7.78 7.16
N MET A 84 -0.89 -6.84 6.27
CA MET A 84 -0.64 -5.45 6.65
C MET A 84 -1.60 -4.50 5.94
N PHE A 85 -2.04 -3.48 6.69
CA PHE A 85 -2.98 -2.46 6.22
C PHE A 85 -2.40 -1.06 6.45
N PRO A 86 -1.41 -0.63 5.65
CA PRO A 86 -0.88 0.72 5.73
C PRO A 86 -1.93 1.75 5.28
N ILE A 87 -2.03 2.85 6.04
CA ILE A 87 -2.82 4.03 5.69
C ILE A 87 -1.84 5.19 5.57
N TYR A 88 -1.56 5.61 4.34
CA TYR A 88 -0.55 6.62 4.08
C TYR A 88 -1.14 7.98 3.72
N ALA A 89 -0.65 9.03 4.35
CA ALA A 89 -0.63 10.36 3.75
C ALA A 89 0.45 10.37 2.66
N LYS A 90 0.08 10.85 1.48
CA LYS A 90 0.91 10.81 0.27
C LYS A 90 1.21 12.22 -0.22
N PHE A 91 2.48 12.47 -0.49
CA PHE A 91 2.95 13.67 -1.18
C PHE A 91 3.62 13.26 -2.49
N ARG A 92 3.29 13.96 -3.58
CA ARG A 92 3.87 13.72 -4.91
C ARG A 92 4.29 15.03 -5.55
N TRP A 93 5.52 15.06 -6.05
CA TRP A 93 6.13 16.19 -6.73
C TRP A 93 6.49 15.83 -8.17
N LEU A 94 6.03 16.64 -9.13
CA LEU A 94 6.28 16.51 -10.56
C LEU A 94 7.19 17.66 -11.02
N PRO A 95 8.52 17.49 -10.95
CA PRO A 95 9.48 18.58 -11.22
C PRO A 95 9.42 19.10 -12.66
N PHE A 96 9.03 18.25 -13.60
CA PHE A 96 9.04 18.52 -15.05
C PHE A 96 7.65 18.74 -15.63
N GLU A 97 6.62 18.88 -14.81
CA GLU A 97 5.25 19.13 -15.26
C GLU A 97 5.19 20.38 -16.12
N GLY A 98 4.64 20.25 -17.34
CA GLY A 98 4.59 21.31 -18.35
C GLY A 98 5.90 21.63 -19.06
N LYS A 99 6.98 20.87 -18.81
CA LYS A 99 8.29 21.03 -19.48
C LYS A 99 8.64 19.90 -20.45
N ILE A 100 8.01 18.77 -20.30
CA ILE A 100 8.11 17.59 -21.16
C ILE A 100 6.76 17.42 -21.84
N GLU A 101 6.68 16.52 -22.82
CA GLU A 101 5.42 16.21 -23.49
C GLU A 101 4.28 15.95 -22.49
N ASN A 102 3.07 16.42 -22.82
CA ASN A 102 1.93 16.46 -21.89
C ASN A 102 1.43 15.10 -21.41
N ASN A 103 1.88 14.01 -22.04
CA ASN A 103 1.47 12.64 -21.70
C ASN A 103 2.46 11.89 -20.79
N PHE A 104 3.60 12.52 -20.44
CA PHE A 104 4.69 11.88 -19.71
C PHE A 104 5.18 12.80 -18.58
N SER A 105 5.04 12.38 -17.33
CA SER A 105 5.44 13.18 -16.18
C SER A 105 6.17 12.32 -15.13
N PRO A 106 7.51 12.43 -15.03
CA PRO A 106 8.25 11.84 -13.92
C PRO A 106 7.87 12.49 -12.59
N PHE A 107 7.84 11.70 -11.52
CA PHE A 107 7.51 12.20 -10.19
C PHE A 107 8.35 11.56 -9.10
N PHE A 108 8.49 12.29 -8.01
CA PHE A 108 8.97 11.80 -6.73
C PHE A 108 7.81 11.81 -5.74
N GLY A 109 7.77 10.81 -4.87
CA GLY A 109 6.73 10.68 -3.86
C GLY A 109 7.30 10.32 -2.49
N LEU A 110 6.63 10.83 -1.47
CA LEU A 110 6.80 10.45 -0.08
C LEU A 110 5.45 9.98 0.45
N LYS A 111 5.44 8.84 1.13
CA LYS A 111 4.26 8.33 1.82
C LYS A 111 4.64 8.07 3.28
N ILE A 112 3.73 8.40 4.19
CA ILE A 112 3.97 8.28 5.63
C ILE A 112 2.65 8.02 6.35
N GLY A 113 2.64 7.11 7.33
CA GLY A 113 1.44 6.87 8.11
C GLY A 113 1.45 5.58 8.92
N PRO A 114 0.37 5.33 9.67
CA PRO A 114 0.22 4.12 10.46
C PRO A 114 0.08 2.88 9.57
N ASN A 115 0.63 1.79 10.06
CA ASN A 115 0.50 0.46 9.48
C ASN A 115 -0.12 -0.48 10.53
N PHE A 116 -1.27 -1.02 10.21
CA PHE A 116 -1.95 -2.02 11.02
C PHE A 116 -1.52 -3.40 10.54
N VAL A 117 -0.96 -4.18 11.45
CA VAL A 117 -0.46 -5.52 11.18
C VAL A 117 -1.38 -6.52 11.87
N LEU A 118 -1.84 -7.51 11.12
CA LEU A 118 -2.66 -8.59 11.61
C LEU A 118 -1.89 -9.90 11.43
N ASP A 119 -1.55 -10.54 12.55
CA ASP A 119 -0.87 -11.82 12.62
C ASP A 119 -1.91 -12.91 12.90
N GLY A 120 -2.23 -13.72 11.90
CA GLY A 120 -3.24 -14.76 11.98
C GLY A 120 -2.66 -16.06 12.50
N ASN A 121 -3.48 -16.85 13.17
CA ASN A 121 -3.06 -18.17 13.67
C ASN A 121 -2.95 -19.18 12.51
N GLU A 122 -1.74 -19.63 12.23
CA GLU A 122 -1.42 -20.53 11.11
C GLU A 122 -1.99 -21.95 11.28
N ASN A 123 -2.23 -22.37 12.52
CA ASN A 123 -2.74 -23.71 12.83
C ASN A 123 -4.26 -23.84 12.58
N GLU A 124 -4.93 -22.72 12.37
CA GLU A 124 -6.36 -22.69 12.15
C GLU A 124 -6.72 -22.88 10.67
N GLN A 125 -7.59 -23.84 10.38
CA GLN A 125 -8.06 -24.11 9.02
C GLN A 125 -9.19 -23.16 8.58
N SER A 126 -10.00 -22.70 9.54
CA SER A 126 -11.09 -21.77 9.26
C SER A 126 -10.59 -20.36 9.08
N PHE A 127 -11.01 -19.70 7.98
CA PHE A 127 -10.69 -18.29 7.74
C PHE A 127 -11.09 -17.39 8.91
N ARG A 128 -12.28 -17.61 9.49
CA ARG A 128 -12.78 -16.81 10.60
C ARG A 128 -11.93 -16.99 11.86
N SER A 129 -11.61 -18.24 12.22
CA SER A 129 -10.82 -18.56 13.38
C SER A 129 -9.38 -18.01 13.24
N ARG A 130 -8.80 -18.15 12.03
CA ARG A 130 -7.45 -17.66 11.73
C ARG A 130 -7.30 -16.16 11.88
N TRP A 131 -8.26 -15.37 11.33
CA TRP A 131 -8.10 -13.92 11.18
C TRP A 131 -8.85 -13.07 12.20
N PHE A 132 -9.87 -13.62 12.91
CA PHE A 132 -10.73 -12.85 13.78
C PHE A 132 -10.81 -13.34 15.22
N GLU A 133 -10.64 -14.63 15.47
CA GLU A 133 -10.79 -15.18 16.82
C GLU A 133 -9.46 -15.38 17.53
N ASN A 134 -8.41 -15.79 16.81
CA ASN A 134 -7.10 -16.16 17.35
C ASN A 134 -5.95 -15.34 16.69
N SER A 135 -6.23 -14.16 16.18
CA SER A 135 -5.23 -13.29 15.58
C SER A 135 -4.73 -12.26 16.58
N GLU A 136 -3.47 -11.86 16.42
CA GLU A 136 -2.87 -10.74 17.16
C GLU A 136 -2.78 -9.52 16.25
N SER A 137 -3.04 -8.33 16.80
CA SER A 137 -2.99 -7.08 16.03
C SER A 137 -1.99 -6.11 16.60
N TYR A 138 -1.21 -5.48 15.73
CA TYR A 138 -0.16 -4.54 16.08
C TYR A 138 -0.28 -3.27 15.24
N ILE A 139 0.22 -2.16 15.77
CA ILE A 139 0.29 -0.90 15.06
C ILE A 139 1.75 -0.47 15.00
N SER A 140 2.23 -0.20 13.80
CA SER A 140 3.54 0.40 13.55
C SER A 140 3.38 1.67 12.71
N PHE A 141 4.48 2.29 12.35
CA PHE A 141 4.47 3.51 11.54
C PHE A 141 5.42 3.32 10.36
N GLY A 142 4.88 3.49 9.15
CA GLY A 142 5.62 3.26 7.92
C GLY A 142 5.91 4.53 7.14
N THR A 143 6.98 4.47 6.36
CA THR A 143 7.35 5.52 5.40
C THR A 143 7.82 4.89 4.10
N GLN A 144 7.45 5.48 2.95
CA GLN A 144 7.90 5.01 1.65
C GLN A 144 8.38 6.17 0.79
N LEU A 145 9.58 6.03 0.22
CA LEU A 145 10.08 6.90 -0.83
C LEU A 145 9.78 6.26 -2.19
N VAL A 146 9.26 7.05 -3.12
CA VAL A 146 8.79 6.55 -4.43
C VAL A 146 9.36 7.42 -5.55
N PHE A 147 9.81 6.78 -6.61
CA PHE A 147 10.11 7.39 -7.89
C PHE A 147 9.29 6.71 -8.99
N GLY A 148 8.66 7.47 -9.86
CA GLY A 148 7.81 6.90 -10.90
C GLY A 148 7.57 7.85 -12.06
N ILE A 149 6.75 7.35 -12.98
CA ILE A 149 6.38 8.06 -14.19
C ILE A 149 4.86 7.98 -14.35
N SER A 150 4.21 9.09 -14.63
CA SER A 150 2.79 9.13 -14.96
C SER A 150 2.60 9.25 -16.45
N PHE A 151 1.84 8.33 -17.04
CA PHE A 151 1.44 8.34 -18.45
C PHE A 151 -0.03 8.70 -18.55
N VAL A 152 -0.32 9.85 -19.15
CA VAL A 152 -1.69 10.30 -19.40
C VAL A 152 -2.17 9.70 -20.71
N GLN A 153 -3.24 8.92 -20.64
CA GLN A 153 -3.87 8.31 -21.81
C GLN A 153 -4.81 9.31 -22.52
N PRO A 154 -5.09 9.15 -23.82
CA PRO A 154 -6.07 9.98 -24.53
C PRO A 154 -7.46 9.95 -23.89
N SER A 155 -7.82 8.89 -23.20
CA SER A 155 -9.07 8.74 -22.43
C SER A 155 -9.13 9.56 -21.14
N GLY A 156 -8.03 10.25 -20.78
CA GLY A 156 -7.88 10.94 -19.51
C GLY A 156 -7.49 10.02 -18.32
N ALA A 157 -7.39 8.71 -18.54
CA ALA A 157 -6.84 7.80 -17.53
C ALA A 157 -5.32 7.99 -17.41
N ILE A 158 -4.79 7.82 -16.20
CA ILE A 158 -3.35 7.91 -15.95
C ILE A 158 -2.86 6.54 -15.46
N ILE A 159 -1.81 6.03 -16.09
CA ILE A 159 -1.10 4.84 -15.66
C ILE A 159 0.23 5.30 -15.06
N SER A 160 0.51 4.91 -13.82
CA SER A 160 1.70 5.37 -13.10
C SER A 160 2.48 4.20 -12.51
N PRO A 161 3.38 3.58 -13.29
CA PRO A 161 4.38 2.67 -12.73
C PRO A 161 5.37 3.45 -11.86
N SER A 162 5.78 2.84 -10.76
CA SER A 162 6.76 3.42 -9.85
C SER A 162 7.52 2.34 -9.08
N ILE A 163 8.73 2.70 -8.67
CA ILE A 163 9.56 1.93 -7.75
C ILE A 163 9.71 2.73 -6.46
N GLY A 164 9.89 2.05 -5.35
CA GLY A 164 10.08 2.71 -4.07
C GLY A 164 10.83 1.84 -3.09
N TYR A 165 11.24 2.47 -2.01
CA TYR A 165 11.76 1.78 -0.84
C TYR A 165 10.87 2.10 0.34
N GLU A 166 10.40 1.07 1.00
CA GLU A 166 9.47 1.14 2.12
C GLU A 166 10.21 0.82 3.41
N PHE A 167 10.02 1.66 4.42
CA PHE A 167 10.51 1.48 5.78
C PHE A 167 9.32 1.12 6.65
N LEU A 168 9.28 -0.12 7.13
CA LEU A 168 8.22 -0.68 7.96
C LEU A 168 8.81 -1.27 9.24
N PRO A 169 9.33 -0.43 10.17
CA PRO A 169 9.78 -0.90 11.45
C PRO A 169 8.61 -1.46 12.26
N LEU A 170 8.86 -2.50 13.01
CA LEU A 170 7.90 -3.08 13.94
C LEU A 170 8.24 -2.71 15.37
N ASN A 171 7.22 -2.52 16.21
CA ASN A 171 7.41 -2.25 17.63
C ASN A 171 7.81 -3.50 18.42
N GLN A 172 7.66 -4.69 17.83
CA GLN A 172 8.06 -5.97 18.37
C GLN A 172 8.43 -6.93 17.25
N ARG A 173 9.17 -7.97 17.59
CA ARG A 173 9.54 -9.00 16.63
C ARG A 173 8.32 -9.80 16.21
N LEU A 174 8.07 -9.82 14.92
CA LEU A 174 7.13 -10.72 14.27
C LEU A 174 7.93 -11.64 13.36
N ASP A 175 7.81 -12.94 13.54
CA ASP A 175 8.52 -13.93 12.75
C ASP A 175 10.05 -13.79 12.79
N GLY A 176 10.58 -13.46 13.95
CA GLY A 176 12.01 -13.24 14.11
C GLY A 176 12.55 -11.96 13.45
N ARG A 177 11.66 -11.10 12.91
CA ARG A 177 12.03 -9.85 12.23
C ARG A 177 11.60 -8.64 13.03
N ASP A 178 12.46 -7.63 13.04
CA ASP A 178 12.22 -6.33 13.67
C ASP A 178 11.67 -5.31 12.66
N ASN A 179 11.71 -5.63 11.35
CA ASN A 179 11.20 -4.76 10.27
C ASN A 179 10.78 -5.57 9.02
N TYR A 180 9.97 -4.94 8.20
CA TYR A 180 9.57 -5.40 6.87
C TYR A 180 9.96 -4.41 5.78
N ASP A 181 11.12 -3.78 5.95
CA ASP A 181 11.68 -2.86 4.96
C ASP A 181 11.97 -3.58 3.63
N GLY A 182 11.81 -2.86 2.53
CA GLY A 182 12.13 -3.44 1.24
C GLY A 182 11.76 -2.60 0.03
N PHE A 183 12.24 -3.06 -1.12
CA PHE A 183 11.86 -2.49 -2.40
C PHE A 183 10.45 -2.88 -2.79
N THR A 184 9.77 -1.95 -3.44
CA THR A 184 8.41 -2.14 -3.97
C THR A 184 8.33 -1.64 -5.41
N ILE A 185 7.52 -2.33 -6.20
CA ILE A 185 7.08 -1.88 -7.51
C ILE A 185 5.58 -1.65 -7.40
N ASN A 186 5.12 -0.46 -7.78
CA ASN A 186 3.71 -0.12 -7.75
C ASN A 186 3.23 0.19 -9.17
N LEU A 187 2.04 -0.28 -9.48
CA LEU A 187 1.34 0.06 -10.72
C LEU A 187 0.00 0.69 -10.37
N ASN A 188 -0.12 1.99 -10.61
CA ASN A 188 -1.32 2.77 -10.31
C ASN A 188 -2.13 3.04 -11.57
N PHE A 189 -3.44 2.90 -11.47
CA PHE A 189 -4.43 3.33 -12.44
C PHE A 189 -5.27 4.43 -11.80
N ILE A 190 -5.17 5.63 -12.34
CA ILE A 190 -5.81 6.83 -11.79
C ILE A 190 -6.82 7.33 -12.82
N ARG A 191 -8.05 7.53 -12.39
CA ARG A 191 -9.08 8.15 -13.20
C ARG A 191 -9.05 9.65 -12.95
N ASN A 192 -8.64 10.40 -13.97
CA ASN A 192 -8.75 11.86 -13.93
C ASN A 192 -10.21 12.23 -14.15
N LYS A 193 -10.81 12.88 -13.18
CA LYS A 193 -12.13 13.47 -13.32
C LYS A 193 -11.93 14.81 -14.04
N SER A 194 -11.71 14.78 -15.37
CA SER A 194 -11.78 16.01 -16.16
C SER A 194 -13.19 16.57 -16.01
N ARG A 195 -13.24 17.80 -15.57
CA ARG A 195 -14.46 18.61 -15.71
C ARG A 195 -14.66 19.01 -17.16
#